data_a07da9c6d3fc07865a3dd9e9720ae272
#
_entry.id   a07da9c6d3fc07865a3dd9e9720ae272
#
_cell.length_a   1.000
_cell.length_b   1.000
_cell.length_c   1.000
_cell.angle_alpha   90.00
_cell.angle_beta   90.00
_cell.angle_gamma   90.00
#
_symmetry.space_group_name_H-M   'P 1'
#
loop_
_entity.id
_entity.type
_entity.pdbx_description
1 polymer ?
#
loop_
_entity_poly.entity_id
_entity_poly.type
_entity_poly.pdbx_seq_one_letter_code
_entity_poly.pdbx_strand_id
1 'polypeptide(L)' 'AEAGNFGDCAPVGDGISEMRIHVGPGYRLYYCRRGEVTYLLLCAGDKSSQARDIRTAKTLLRNLES' A
#
# COMPACT_ATOMS: atom_id res chain seq x y z
N ALA A 1 -1.53 15.05 -9.46
CA ALA A 1 -1.84 15.08 -9.19
C ALA A 1 -2.33 15.62 -9.00
N GLU A 2 -2.54 15.93 -9.15
CA GLU A 2 -2.90 16.28 -8.72
C GLU A 2 -3.27 15.86 -8.12
N ALA A 3 -3.47 15.73 -8.63
CA ALA A 3 -3.70 15.36 -7.83
C ALA A 3 -2.93 15.06 -7.00
N GLY A 4 -2.06 15.57 -7.18
CA GLY A 4 -1.07 15.49 -6.23
C GLY A 4 -1.36 14.70 -5.04
N ASN A 5 -2.39 14.09 -5.04
CA ASN A 5 -2.85 13.43 -3.86
C ASN A 5 -2.12 12.15 -3.56
N PHE A 6 -1.25 11.74 -4.46
CA PHE A 6 -0.40 10.60 -4.21
C PHE A 6 0.98 11.01 -3.77
N GLY A 7 1.11 12.24 -3.23
CA GLY A 7 2.40 12.72 -2.80
C GLY A 7 2.99 11.97 -1.62
N ASP A 8 2.16 11.29 -0.85
CA ASP A 8 2.62 10.55 0.31
C ASP A 8 2.74 9.06 0.04
N CYS A 9 3.06 8.70 -1.18
CA CYS A 9 3.26 7.30 -1.55
C CYS A 9 4.74 6.99 -1.64
N ALA A 10 5.09 5.77 -1.27
CA ALA A 10 6.47 5.31 -1.33
C ALA A 10 6.48 3.82 -1.60
N PRO A 11 7.45 3.34 -2.37
CA PRO A 11 7.57 1.90 -2.59
C PRO A 11 8.08 1.20 -1.33
N VAL A 12 7.56 0.00 -1.09
CA VAL A 12 8.00 -0.80 0.06
C VAL A 12 8.58 -2.14 -0.37
N GLY A 13 8.75 -2.35 -1.68
CA GLY A 13 9.35 -3.55 -2.21
C GLY A 13 8.34 -4.46 -2.87
N ASP A 14 8.82 -5.37 -3.71
CA ASP A 14 8.01 -6.39 -4.38
C ASP A 14 6.86 -5.82 -5.21
N GLY A 15 7.01 -4.58 -5.69
CA GLY A 15 5.96 -3.96 -6.49
C GLY A 15 4.83 -3.37 -5.68
N ILE A 16 4.98 -3.32 -4.36
CA ILE A 16 3.96 -2.81 -3.46
C ILE A 16 4.32 -1.38 -3.07
N SER A 17 3.33 -0.52 -2.99
CA SER A 17 3.50 0.85 -2.55
C SER A 17 2.65 1.12 -1.32
N GLU A 18 3.11 2.05 -0.52
CA GLU A 18 2.43 2.50 0.69
C GLU A 18 1.87 3.89 0.41
N MET A 19 0.62 4.11 0.78
CA MET A 19 0.01 5.43 0.74
C MET A 19 -0.35 5.83 2.15
N ARG A 20 0.12 6.99 2.59
CA ARG A 20 -0.17 7.49 3.93
C ARG A 20 -1.34 8.46 3.88
N ILE A 21 -2.28 8.25 4.79
CA ILE A 21 -3.47 9.08 4.90
C ILE A 21 -3.43 9.77 6.25
N HIS A 22 -3.39 11.09 6.24
CA HIS A 22 -3.21 11.89 7.46
C HIS A 22 -4.57 12.31 8.02
N VAL A 23 -5.34 11.32 8.47
CA VAL A 23 -6.65 11.55 9.06
C VAL A 23 -6.71 10.77 10.36
N GLY A 24 -7.17 11.42 11.42
CA GLY A 24 -7.22 10.79 12.73
C GLY A 24 -5.85 10.32 13.18
N PRO A 25 -5.72 9.05 13.57
CA PRO A 25 -4.42 8.54 14.04
C PRO A 25 -3.41 8.32 12.91
N GLY A 26 -3.84 8.52 11.66
CA GLY A 26 -3.00 8.24 10.53
C GLY A 26 -3.15 6.81 10.07
N TYR A 27 -3.33 6.62 8.77
CA TYR A 27 -3.51 5.29 8.21
C TYR A 27 -2.55 5.07 7.07
N ARG A 28 -2.25 3.81 6.78
CA ARG A 28 -1.38 3.41 5.68
C ARG A 28 -2.08 2.35 4.87
N LEU A 29 -2.12 2.55 3.55
CA LEU A 29 -2.70 1.59 2.63
C LEU A 29 -1.57 0.97 1.82
N TYR A 30 -1.62 -0.34 1.63
CA TYR A 30 -0.62 -1.06 0.86
C TYR A 30 -1.28 -1.63 -0.37
N TYR A 31 -0.77 -1.25 -1.53
CA TYR A 31 -1.40 -1.59 -2.79
C TYR A 31 -0.34 -1.90 -3.84
N CYS A 32 -0.77 -2.55 -4.91
CA CYS A 32 0.09 -2.79 -6.05
C CYS A 32 -0.66 -2.40 -7.32
N ARG A 33 0.11 -2.14 -8.37
CA ARG A 33 -0.46 -1.79 -9.66
C ARG A 33 -0.65 -3.06 -10.48
N ARG A 34 -1.85 -3.26 -11.01
CA ARG A 34 -2.18 -4.46 -11.78
C ARG A 34 -2.43 -4.16 -13.25
N GLY A 35 -2.01 -3.02 -13.72
CA GLY A 35 -2.23 -2.61 -15.09
C GLY A 35 -1.98 -1.13 -15.19
N GLU A 36 -2.42 -0.52 -16.27
CA GLU A 36 -2.15 0.90 -16.45
C GLU A 36 -2.96 1.78 -15.52
N VAL A 37 -4.18 1.36 -15.19
CA VAL A 37 -5.07 2.18 -14.39
C VAL A 37 -5.70 1.44 -13.21
N THR A 38 -5.32 0.18 -13.00
CA THR A 38 -5.92 -0.64 -11.95
C THR A 38 -4.96 -0.81 -10.80
N TYR A 39 -5.46 -0.56 -9.61
CA TYR A 39 -4.70 -0.76 -8.38
C TYR A 39 -5.43 -1.75 -7.51
N LEU A 40 -4.67 -2.62 -6.86
CA LEU A 40 -5.22 -3.62 -5.97
C LEU A 40 -4.78 -3.31 -4.54
N LEU A 41 -5.75 -3.05 -3.68
CA LEU A 41 -5.47 -2.82 -2.27
C LEU A 41 -5.22 -4.15 -1.59
N LEU A 42 -4.08 -4.29 -0.96
CA LEU A 42 -3.70 -5.55 -0.32
C LEU A 42 -4.05 -5.55 1.16
N CYS A 43 -3.71 -4.48 1.86
CA CYS A 43 -4.10 -4.37 3.26
C CYS A 43 -3.94 -2.94 3.71
N ALA A 44 -4.38 -2.66 4.92
CA ALA A 44 -4.32 -1.34 5.51
C ALA A 44 -4.05 -1.47 6.99
N GLY A 45 -3.48 -0.43 7.56
CA GLY A 45 -3.19 -0.42 8.97
C GLY A 45 -2.77 0.97 9.41
N ASP A 46 -2.18 1.06 10.59
CA ASP A 46 -1.67 2.31 11.09
C ASP A 46 -0.15 2.23 11.23
N LYS A 47 0.42 3.28 11.80
CA LYS A 47 1.87 3.36 11.94
C LYS A 47 2.41 2.23 12.82
N SER A 48 1.65 1.83 13.83
CA SER A 48 2.15 0.84 14.79
C SER A 48 2.21 -0.57 14.21
N SER A 49 1.47 -0.84 13.14
CA SER A 49 1.43 -2.17 12.54
C SER A 49 2.16 -2.20 11.19
N GLN A 50 2.95 -1.20 10.89
CA GLN A 50 3.54 -1.05 9.56
C GLN A 50 4.35 -2.27 9.11
N ALA A 51 5.25 -2.75 9.96
CA ALA A 51 6.12 -3.86 9.58
C ALA A 51 5.31 -5.13 9.30
N ARG A 52 4.34 -5.40 10.14
CA ARG A 52 3.47 -6.57 9.97
C ARG A 52 2.62 -6.42 8.72
N ASP A 53 2.10 -5.23 8.47
CA ASP A 53 1.21 -5.01 7.33
C ASP A 53 1.95 -5.12 6.01
N ILE A 54 3.19 -4.64 5.95
CA ILE A 54 4.00 -4.81 4.75
C ILE A 54 4.25 -6.28 4.49
N ARG A 55 4.55 -7.05 5.51
CA ARG A 55 4.77 -8.49 5.38
C ARG A 55 3.50 -9.17 4.89
N THR A 56 2.35 -8.79 5.47
CA THR A 56 1.07 -9.34 5.06
C THR A 56 0.79 -9.01 3.59
N ALA A 57 1.04 -7.77 3.19
CA ALA A 57 0.81 -7.36 1.81
C ALA A 57 1.65 -8.19 0.84
N LYS A 58 2.91 -8.42 1.19
CA LYS A 58 3.79 -9.21 0.33
C LYS A 58 3.32 -10.66 0.23
N THR A 59 2.85 -11.22 1.32
CA THR A 59 2.33 -12.58 1.31
C THR A 59 1.07 -12.68 0.46
N LEU A 60 0.18 -11.71 0.59
CA LEU A 60 -1.05 -11.70 -0.20
C LEU A 60 -0.75 -11.59 -1.69
N LEU A 61 0.18 -10.71 -2.05
CA LEU A 61 0.53 -10.55 -3.45
C LEU A 61 1.14 -11.83 -4.02
N ARG A 62 2.01 -12.48 -3.26
CA ARG A 62 2.62 -13.73 -3.68
C ARG A 62 1.56 -14.80 -3.92
N ASN A 63 0.57 -14.89 -3.05
CA ASN A 63 -0.49 -15.86 -3.20
C ASN A 63 -1.36 -15.58 -4.41
N LEU A 64 -1.57 -14.31 -4.73
CA LEU A 64 -2.35 -13.95 -5.90
C LEU A 64 -1.63 -14.29 -7.20
N GLU A 65 -0.32 -14.26 -7.17
CA GLU A 65 0.48 -14.49 -8.36
C GLU A 65 0.83 -15.96 -8.58
N SER A 66 0.60 -16.79 -7.60
CA SER A 66 0.98 -18.21 -7.71
C SER A 66 -0.13 -19.13 -8.29
#